data_63da90cdc34f36fa640146e9e0003bc9
#
_entry.id   63da90cdc34f36fa640146e9e0003bc9
#
_cell.length_a   1.000
_cell.length_b   1.000
_cell.length_c   1.000
_cell.angle_alpha   90.00
_cell.angle_beta   90.00
_cell.angle_gamma   90.00
#
_symmetry.space_group_name_H-M   'P 1'
#
loop_
_entity.id
_entity.type
_entity.pdbx_description
1 polymer ?
#
loop_
_entity_poly.entity_id
_entity_poly.type
_entity_poly.pdbx_seq_one_letter_code
_entity_poly.pdbx_strand_id
1 'polypeptide(L)'
;MNQYTFKELNLAPALYRAVEKEGYEVPTPIQIATIPPLMEGRDVIGCAQTGTGKTAAFALPILHKIATDRPRPSAKSATVLVLTPTRELAAQVGDSFKKYGKLLNLRHSLVFGGVGQWPQ
;
A
#
# COMPACT_ATOMS: atom_id res chain seq x y z
N MET A 1 -26.22 -13.67 3.92
CA MET A 1 -24.78 -13.74 4.22
C MET A 1 -24.22 -12.35 4.34
N ASN A 2 -23.55 -12.08 5.46
CA ASN A 2 -22.86 -10.81 5.61
C ASN A 2 -21.61 -10.81 4.71
N GLN A 3 -21.57 -9.89 3.76
CA GLN A 3 -20.43 -9.72 2.90
C GLN A 3 -19.33 -8.99 3.66
N TYR A 4 -18.12 -9.52 3.62
CA TYR A 4 -16.96 -8.91 4.27
C TYR A 4 -16.65 -7.57 3.57
N THR A 5 -16.52 -6.50 4.32
CA THR A 5 -16.27 -5.17 3.77
C THR A 5 -14.94 -4.61 4.25
N PHE A 6 -14.44 -3.56 3.58
CA PHE A 6 -13.22 -2.87 4.01
C PHE A 6 -13.33 -2.28 5.41
N LYS A 7 -14.53 -1.98 5.87
CA LYS A 7 -14.76 -1.49 7.23
C LYS A 7 -14.28 -2.49 8.29
N GLU A 8 -14.44 -3.78 8.02
CA GLU A 8 -14.07 -4.85 8.95
C GLU A 8 -12.57 -5.07 9.05
N LEU A 9 -11.79 -4.50 8.13
CA LEU A 9 -10.32 -4.57 8.16
C LEU A 9 -9.71 -3.66 9.22
N ASN A 10 -10.48 -2.76 9.81
CA ASN A 10 -10.02 -1.83 10.85
C ASN A 10 -8.83 -0.97 10.43
N LEU A 11 -8.83 -0.51 9.19
CA LEU A 11 -7.82 0.40 8.68
C LEU A 11 -7.88 1.73 9.43
N ALA A 12 -6.75 2.43 9.50
CA ALA A 12 -6.71 3.80 10.02
C ALA A 12 -7.76 4.66 9.30
N PRO A 13 -8.45 5.57 10.00
CA PRO A 13 -9.56 6.32 9.40
C PRO A 13 -9.21 7.04 8.10
N ALA A 14 -8.01 7.60 8.00
CA ALA A 14 -7.58 8.28 6.78
C ALA A 14 -7.46 7.33 5.60
N LEU A 15 -7.02 6.07 5.84
CA LEU A 15 -6.94 5.05 4.81
C LEU A 15 -8.33 4.56 4.41
N TYR A 16 -9.19 4.34 5.37
CA TYR A 16 -10.56 3.90 5.10
C TYR A 16 -11.29 4.93 4.22
N ARG A 17 -11.13 6.21 4.52
CA ARG A 17 -11.71 7.28 3.69
C ARG A 17 -11.17 7.27 2.27
N ALA A 18 -9.87 7.03 2.10
CA ALA A 18 -9.27 6.94 0.78
C ALA A 18 -9.84 5.77 -0.02
N VAL A 19 -10.03 4.62 0.63
CA VAL A 19 -10.62 3.44 0.00
C VAL A 19 -12.08 3.70 -0.38
N GLU A 20 -12.85 4.35 0.49
CA GLU A 20 -14.22 4.74 0.20
C GLU A 20 -14.33 5.66 -1.01
N LYS A 21 -13.44 6.65 -1.10
CA LYS A 21 -13.42 7.60 -2.21
C LYS A 21 -13.18 6.91 -3.56
N GLU A 22 -12.44 5.81 -3.55
CA GLU A 22 -12.20 5.01 -4.75
C GLU A 22 -13.37 4.06 -5.08
N GLY A 23 -14.42 4.07 -4.25
CA GLY A 23 -15.60 3.24 -4.48
C GLY A 23 -15.42 1.78 -4.10
N TYR A 24 -14.38 1.44 -3.33
CA TYR A 24 -14.14 0.07 -2.92
C TYR A 24 -14.93 -0.24 -1.65
N GLU A 25 -15.88 -1.14 -1.75
CA GLU A 25 -16.68 -1.59 -0.61
C GLU A 25 -16.26 -2.96 -0.11
N VAL A 26 -15.99 -3.87 -1.03
CA VAL A 26 -15.70 -5.27 -0.75
C VAL A 26 -14.27 -5.59 -1.15
N PRO A 27 -13.43 -6.07 -0.21
CA PRO A 27 -12.07 -6.46 -0.57
C PRO A 27 -12.06 -7.71 -1.43
N THR A 28 -11.06 -7.81 -2.30
CA THR A 28 -10.84 -9.01 -3.11
C THR A 28 -10.33 -10.16 -2.25
N PRO A 29 -10.40 -11.43 -2.74
CA PRO A 29 -9.88 -12.56 -1.96
C PRO A 29 -8.43 -12.41 -1.53
N ILE A 30 -7.54 -11.89 -2.40
CA ILE A 30 -6.13 -11.68 -2.03
C ILE A 30 -6.01 -10.63 -0.93
N GLN A 31 -6.83 -9.60 -0.94
CA GLN A 31 -6.84 -8.57 0.10
C GLN A 31 -7.31 -9.13 1.44
N ILE A 32 -8.38 -9.92 1.44
CA ILE A 32 -8.88 -10.56 2.65
C ILE A 32 -7.83 -11.49 3.27
N ALA A 33 -7.11 -12.23 2.42
CA ALA A 33 -6.12 -13.20 2.87
C ALA A 33 -4.84 -12.55 3.40
N THR A 34 -4.45 -11.37 2.87
CA THR A 34 -3.12 -10.79 3.13
C THR A 34 -3.14 -9.58 4.07
N ILE A 35 -4.17 -8.75 4.02
CA ILE A 35 -4.19 -7.51 4.82
C ILE A 35 -4.16 -7.81 6.33
N PRO A 36 -5.03 -8.69 6.88
CA PRO A 36 -5.00 -8.92 8.32
C PRO A 36 -3.66 -9.45 8.85
N PRO A 37 -3.03 -10.50 8.25
CA PRO A 37 -1.73 -10.94 8.75
C PRO A 37 -0.63 -9.90 8.62
N LEU A 38 -0.64 -9.10 7.54
CA LEU A 38 0.33 -8.01 7.39
C LEU A 38 0.14 -6.92 8.44
N MET A 39 -1.10 -6.60 8.80
CA MET A 39 -1.38 -5.64 9.87
C MET A 39 -0.93 -6.15 11.24
N GLU A 40 -0.87 -7.47 11.42
CA GLU A 40 -0.33 -8.10 12.63
C GLU A 40 1.20 -8.15 12.65
N GLY A 41 1.86 -7.67 11.60
CA GLY A 41 3.32 -7.68 11.49
C GLY A 41 3.90 -8.97 10.97
N ARG A 42 3.08 -9.84 10.39
CA ARG A 42 3.53 -11.14 9.84
C ARG A 42 3.95 -10.98 8.39
N ASP A 43 4.90 -11.82 7.97
CA ASP A 43 5.31 -11.88 6.57
C ASP A 43 4.31 -12.69 5.76
N VAL A 44 4.12 -12.31 4.50
CA VAL A 44 3.14 -12.93 3.62
C VAL A 44 3.74 -13.11 2.23
N ILE A 45 3.50 -14.28 1.63
CA ILE A 45 3.73 -14.50 0.19
C ILE A 45 2.35 -14.62 -0.45
N GLY A 46 2.00 -13.65 -1.31
CA GLY A 46 0.72 -13.61 -1.98
C GLY A 46 0.87 -13.79 -3.48
N CYS A 47 0.18 -14.77 -4.04
CA CYS A 47 0.15 -15.02 -5.47
C CYS A 47 -1.27 -14.82 -5.98
N ALA A 48 -1.43 -13.95 -6.97
CA ALA A 48 -2.73 -13.67 -7.57
C ALA A 48 -2.53 -13.16 -8.99
N GLN A 49 -3.57 -13.29 -9.78
CA GLN A 49 -3.57 -12.80 -11.16
C GLN A 49 -3.62 -11.27 -11.20
N THR A 50 -3.17 -10.68 -12.31
CA THR A 50 -3.25 -9.24 -12.55
C THR A 50 -4.71 -8.77 -12.45
N GLY A 51 -4.92 -7.60 -11.86
CA GLY A 51 -6.27 -7.03 -11.72
C GLY A 51 -7.06 -7.52 -10.52
N THR A 52 -6.43 -8.29 -9.62
CA THR A 52 -7.10 -8.83 -8.43
C THR A 52 -6.89 -7.98 -7.16
N GLY A 53 -6.29 -6.81 -7.29
CA GLY A 53 -6.08 -5.92 -6.15
C GLY A 53 -4.82 -6.21 -5.35
N LYS A 54 -3.80 -6.83 -5.96
CA LYS A 54 -2.54 -7.15 -5.27
C LYS A 54 -1.84 -5.92 -4.69
N THR A 55 -1.83 -4.81 -5.42
CA THR A 55 -1.16 -3.60 -4.96
C THR A 55 -1.76 -3.09 -3.66
N ALA A 56 -3.09 -2.99 -3.59
CA ALA A 56 -3.77 -2.57 -2.36
C ALA A 56 -3.55 -3.59 -1.23
N ALA A 57 -3.40 -4.87 -1.56
CA ALA A 57 -3.19 -5.93 -0.57
C ALA A 57 -1.93 -5.73 0.27
N PHE A 58 -0.87 -5.12 -0.30
CA PHE A 58 0.32 -4.78 0.48
C PHE A 58 0.39 -3.29 0.82
N ALA A 59 -0.10 -2.41 -0.05
CA ALA A 59 -0.03 -0.97 0.18
C ALA A 59 -0.85 -0.54 1.40
N LEU A 60 -2.06 -1.06 1.56
CA LEU A 60 -2.93 -0.66 2.68
C LEU A 60 -2.35 -1.03 4.04
N PRO A 61 -1.84 -2.27 4.29
CA PRO A 61 -1.20 -2.57 5.58
C PRO A 61 0.04 -1.73 5.86
N ILE A 62 0.85 -1.45 4.84
CA ILE A 62 2.03 -0.59 4.98
C ILE A 62 1.62 0.81 5.40
N LEU A 63 0.66 1.40 4.70
CA LEU A 63 0.16 2.74 5.01
C LEU A 63 -0.51 2.79 6.38
N HIS A 64 -1.24 1.73 6.75
CA HIS A 64 -1.83 1.62 8.08
C HIS A 64 -0.75 1.66 9.17
N LYS A 65 0.32 0.90 8.99
CA LYS A 65 1.44 0.88 9.94
C LYS A 65 2.09 2.25 10.06
N ILE A 66 2.32 2.92 8.95
CA ILE A 66 2.88 4.28 8.94
C ILE A 66 1.93 5.25 9.67
N ALA A 67 0.64 5.15 9.42
CA ALA A 67 -0.36 6.02 10.04
C ALA A 67 -0.44 5.83 11.56
N THR A 68 -0.30 4.59 12.03
CA THR A 68 -0.40 4.28 13.47
C THR A 68 0.92 4.49 14.21
N ASP A 69 2.04 4.07 13.63
CA ASP A 69 3.35 4.16 14.28
C ASP A 69 4.03 5.52 14.09
N ARG A 70 3.67 6.24 13.03
CA ARG A 70 4.24 7.54 12.66
C ARG A 70 5.76 7.56 12.72
N PRO A 71 6.46 6.65 12.02
CA PRO A 71 7.91 6.58 12.06
C PRO A 71 8.54 7.84 11.47
N ARG A 72 9.71 8.22 12.01
CA ARG A 72 10.51 9.33 11.49
C ARG A 72 11.85 8.78 11.04
N PRO A 73 12.01 8.51 9.73
CA PRO A 73 13.28 7.99 9.24
C PRO A 73 14.38 9.04 9.38
N SER A 74 15.60 8.57 9.64
CA SER A 74 16.79 9.42 9.66
C SER A 74 17.12 9.88 8.24
N ALA A 75 18.00 10.89 8.14
CA ALA A 75 18.44 11.40 6.84
C ALA A 75 19.03 10.26 5.99
N LYS A 76 18.72 10.24 4.71
CA LYS A 76 19.17 9.24 3.73
C LYS A 76 18.68 7.81 4.03
N SER A 77 17.59 7.70 4.78
CA SER A 77 16.97 6.39 5.03
C SER A 77 15.50 6.41 4.64
N ALA A 78 14.95 5.23 4.41
CA ALA A 78 13.55 5.04 4.08
C ALA A 78 12.88 4.15 5.12
N THR A 79 11.63 4.43 5.43
CA THR A 79 10.83 3.58 6.33
C THR A 79 10.42 2.30 5.63
N VAL A 80 10.10 2.39 4.35
CA VAL A 80 9.61 1.25 3.55
C VAL A 80 10.30 1.26 2.19
N LEU A 81 10.72 0.08 1.76
CA LEU A 81 11.26 -0.14 0.42
C LEU A 81 10.37 -1.11 -0.34
N VAL A 82 9.93 -0.71 -1.53
CA VAL A 82 9.14 -1.56 -2.41
C VAL A 82 9.92 -1.80 -3.70
N LEU A 83 10.15 -3.07 -4.02
CA LEU A 83 10.87 -3.46 -5.23
C LEU A 83 9.90 -3.99 -6.28
N THR A 84 10.08 -3.55 -7.51
CA THR A 84 9.25 -3.99 -8.65
C THR A 84 10.14 -4.38 -9.82
N PRO A 85 9.68 -5.28 -10.69
CA PRO A 85 10.51 -5.76 -11.80
C PRO A 85 10.62 -4.78 -12.97
N THR A 86 9.67 -3.83 -13.12
CA THR A 86 9.66 -2.91 -14.27
C THR A 86 9.38 -1.48 -13.81
N ARG A 87 9.78 -0.50 -14.65
CA ARG A 87 9.48 0.91 -14.41
C ARG A 87 7.99 1.21 -14.42
N GLU A 88 7.27 0.58 -15.35
CA GLU A 88 5.82 0.76 -15.48
C GLU A 88 5.10 0.31 -14.22
N LEU A 89 5.50 -0.85 -13.67
CA LEU A 89 4.92 -1.35 -12.44
C LEU A 89 5.31 -0.48 -11.23
N ALA A 90 6.55 0.02 -11.19
CA ALA A 90 6.97 0.95 -10.15
C ALA A 90 6.12 2.21 -10.14
N ALA A 91 5.82 2.77 -11.33
CA ALA A 91 4.96 3.93 -11.46
C ALA A 91 3.53 3.65 -10.98
N GLN A 92 2.97 2.50 -11.35
CA GLN A 92 1.62 2.09 -10.91
C GLN A 92 1.55 1.93 -9.39
N VAL A 93 2.56 1.29 -8.81
CA VAL A 93 2.63 1.11 -7.35
C VAL A 93 2.76 2.45 -6.65
N GLY A 94 3.62 3.33 -7.16
CA GLY A 94 3.77 4.70 -6.63
C GLY A 94 2.47 5.48 -6.66
N ASP A 95 1.72 5.40 -7.76
CA ASP A 95 0.42 6.04 -7.89
C ASP A 95 -0.58 5.49 -6.86
N SER A 96 -0.55 4.19 -6.60
CA SER A 96 -1.42 3.56 -5.59
C SER A 96 -1.08 4.05 -4.18
N PHE A 97 0.21 4.14 -3.84
CA PHE A 97 0.62 4.69 -2.54
C PHE A 97 0.21 6.15 -2.40
N LYS A 98 0.35 6.94 -3.45
CA LYS A 98 -0.10 8.34 -3.46
C LYS A 98 -1.60 8.44 -3.24
N LYS A 99 -2.36 7.61 -3.95
CA LYS A 99 -3.83 7.62 -3.90
C LYS A 99 -4.36 7.21 -2.53
N TYR A 100 -3.90 6.10 -1.99
CA TYR A 100 -4.36 5.61 -0.69
C TYR A 100 -3.76 6.39 0.48
N GLY A 101 -2.54 6.92 0.32
CA GLY A 101 -1.86 7.70 1.36
C GLY A 101 -2.13 9.19 1.31
N LYS A 102 -3.08 9.64 0.49
CA LYS A 102 -3.36 11.06 0.24
C LYS A 102 -3.60 11.87 1.51
N LEU A 103 -4.25 11.29 2.49
CA LEU A 103 -4.60 11.97 3.74
C LEU A 103 -3.56 11.75 4.84
N LEU A 104 -2.45 11.06 4.56
CA LEU A 104 -1.42 10.73 5.54
C LEU A 104 -0.19 11.63 5.50
N ASN A 105 -0.13 12.56 4.56
CA ASN A 105 1.01 13.46 4.43
C ASN A 105 2.35 12.73 4.19
N LEU A 106 2.32 11.67 3.41
CA LEU A 106 3.50 10.85 3.13
C LEU A 106 4.37 11.44 2.04
N ARG A 107 5.67 11.16 2.15
CA ARG A 107 6.62 11.39 1.07
C ARG A 107 7.03 10.06 0.47
N HIS A 108 7.01 9.96 -0.84
CA HIS A 108 7.51 8.80 -1.55
C HIS A 108 8.34 9.22 -2.76
N SER A 109 9.26 8.38 -3.15
CA SER A 109 10.11 8.58 -4.33
C SER A 109 10.12 7.33 -5.17
N LEU A 110 10.21 7.53 -6.48
CA LEU A 110 10.40 6.45 -7.43
C LEU A 110 11.84 6.49 -7.92
N VAL A 111 12.50 5.34 -7.95
CA VAL A 111 13.86 5.19 -8.46
C VAL A 111 13.86 4.13 -9.54
N PHE A 112 14.36 4.49 -10.72
CA PHE A 112 14.41 3.59 -11.86
C PHE A 112 15.83 3.32 -12.31
N GLY A 113 16.07 2.14 -12.88
CA GLY A 113 17.25 1.87 -13.67
C GLY A 113 17.15 2.51 -15.06
N GLY A 114 18.26 2.63 -15.77
CA GLY A 114 18.31 3.16 -17.14
C GLY A 114 18.17 4.66 -17.26
N VAL A 115 18.12 5.41 -16.15
CA VAL A 115 18.15 6.88 -16.11
C VAL A 115 19.20 7.33 -15.09
N GLY A 116 19.65 8.59 -15.20
CA GLY A 116 20.63 9.13 -14.26
C GLY A 116 20.16 9.10 -12.81
N GLN A 117 21.10 8.91 -11.88
CA GLN A 117 20.78 8.91 -10.45
C GLN A 117 20.26 10.25 -9.95
N TRP A 118 20.70 11.34 -10.55
CA TRP A 118 20.20 12.67 -10.26
C TRP A 118 19.10 13.01 -11.26
N PRO A 119 17.94 13.49 -10.81
CA PRO A 119 17.59 13.92 -9.44
C PRO A 119 16.87 12.87 -8.57
N GLN A 120 17.05 11.62 -8.84
CA GLN A 120 16.34 10.56 -8.09
C GLN A 120 16.70 10.49 -6.59
#